data_ed2430d937aa5ecc221f6408dba40542
#
_entry.id   ed2430d937aa5ecc221f6408dba40542
#
_cell.length_a   1.000
_cell.length_b   1.000
_cell.length_c   1.000
_cell.angle_alpha   90.00
_cell.angle_beta   90.00
_cell.angle_gamma   90.00
#
_symmetry.space_group_name_H-M   'P 1'
#
loop_
_entity.id
_entity.type
_entity.pdbx_description
1 polymer ?
#
loop_
_entity_poly.entity_id
_entity_poly.type
_entity_poly.pdbx_seq_one_letter_code
_entity_poly.pdbx_strand_id
1 'polypeptide(L)'
;MPELGPLRPERVAVYTLTLPGLAVAERIHRVLPGSTLYAAAKYRGLLEEAVYFEEPIKELLLKTWPLHDGHVFVMASGIVLRAIAPLILGKRVDPAVLVVDLKGRYFVPLLAGHLGGANPLARHLAEALGGEAVLTTGTDSLNAPAPDLLAKALGARVPDWSPLKEVSALLVDGRPVGFWSDCVDLSPLGRYPMVRVLKEPRTEGVEGMVLFTVRKAFPLPVPALFAHPPALVLGIGCNRGTPLEEIRREVFAFLEEGGFARESLRVLATAELKRDDPLSPVTVLVP
;
A
#
# COMPACT_ATOMS: atom_id res chain seq x y z
N MET A 1 -13.63 2.97 12.66
CA MET A 1 -12.69 2.52 11.63
C MET A 1 -11.81 1.48 12.27
N PRO A 2 -11.49 0.36 11.62
CA PRO A 2 -10.38 -0.43 12.11
C PRO A 2 -9.17 0.53 12.19
N GLU A 3 -8.46 0.51 13.30
CA GLU A 3 -7.18 1.22 13.40
C GLU A 3 -6.32 0.74 12.23
N LEU A 4 -6.05 1.65 11.31
CA LEU A 4 -5.19 1.40 10.17
C LEU A 4 -3.79 1.20 10.73
N GLY A 5 -3.45 -0.04 11.00
CA GLY A 5 -2.07 -0.39 11.30
C GLY A 5 -1.17 0.20 10.21
N PRO A 6 0.02 0.67 10.54
CA PRO A 6 0.89 1.29 9.57
C PRO A 6 1.13 0.32 8.42
N LEU A 7 0.80 0.75 7.19
CA LEU A 7 1.06 0.02 5.95
C LEU A 7 2.57 -0.01 5.69
N ARG A 8 3.28 -0.81 6.46
CA ARG A 8 4.74 -1.00 6.35
C ARG A 8 5.05 -2.22 5.49
N PRO A 9 6.21 -2.26 4.83
CA PRO A 9 6.67 -3.47 4.18
C PRO A 9 6.82 -4.61 5.20
N GLU A 10 6.48 -5.82 4.79
CA GLU A 10 6.53 -7.01 5.66
C GLU A 10 7.91 -7.67 5.62
N ARG A 11 8.51 -7.76 4.42
CA ARG A 11 9.82 -8.35 4.19
C ARG A 11 10.84 -7.23 4.00
N VAL A 12 11.59 -6.92 5.04
CA VAL A 12 12.55 -5.80 5.02
C VAL A 12 13.99 -6.33 5.00
N ALA A 13 14.81 -5.77 4.11
CA ALA A 13 16.25 -5.94 4.11
C ALA A 13 16.95 -4.69 4.65
N VAL A 14 17.94 -4.87 5.52
CA VAL A 14 18.76 -3.80 6.09
C VAL A 14 20.19 -3.96 5.61
N TYR A 15 20.79 -2.92 5.06
CA TYR A 15 22.13 -2.98 4.45
C TYR A 15 23.11 -2.01 5.09
N THR A 16 24.35 -2.46 5.32
CA THR A 16 25.43 -1.59 5.78
C THR A 16 26.79 -1.97 5.23
N LEU A 17 27.64 -0.95 5.01
CA LEU A 17 29.00 -1.08 4.44
C LEU A 17 30.10 -0.66 5.42
N THR A 18 29.75 -0.12 6.60
CA THR A 18 30.70 0.51 7.52
C THR A 18 30.48 0.05 8.96
N LEU A 19 31.53 0.08 9.77
CA LEU A 19 31.44 -0.28 11.18
C LEU A 19 30.45 0.61 11.97
N PRO A 20 30.46 1.94 11.82
CA PRO A 20 29.44 2.77 12.48
C PRO A 20 28.03 2.44 12.02
N GLY A 21 27.86 2.15 10.73
CA GLY A 21 26.56 1.74 10.18
C GLY A 21 26.10 0.37 10.68
N LEU A 22 27.01 -0.53 11.05
CA LEU A 22 26.67 -1.85 11.60
C LEU A 22 25.89 -1.75 12.90
N ALA A 23 26.30 -0.88 13.82
CA ALA A 23 25.60 -0.67 15.08
C ALA A 23 24.18 -0.08 14.89
N VAL A 24 24.01 0.80 13.91
CA VAL A 24 22.69 1.36 13.57
C VAL A 24 21.82 0.31 12.89
N ALA A 25 22.39 -0.45 11.95
CA ALA A 25 21.68 -1.51 11.21
C ALA A 25 21.21 -2.63 12.15
N GLU A 26 21.99 -3.01 13.14
CA GLU A 26 21.61 -3.96 14.19
C GLU A 26 20.42 -3.44 15.03
N ARG A 27 20.44 -2.18 15.43
CA ARG A 27 19.31 -1.56 16.15
C ARG A 27 18.04 -1.58 15.32
N ILE A 28 18.14 -1.27 14.02
CA ILE A 28 17.01 -1.34 13.09
C ILE A 28 16.49 -2.78 12.97
N HIS A 29 17.39 -3.75 12.83
CA HIS A 29 17.04 -5.16 12.72
C HIS A 29 16.28 -5.66 13.95
N ARG A 30 16.69 -5.26 15.15
CA ARG A 30 15.98 -5.58 16.41
C ARG A 30 14.58 -4.97 16.48
N VAL A 31 14.37 -3.79 15.91
CA VAL A 31 13.06 -3.11 15.85
C VAL A 31 12.15 -3.73 14.80
N LEU A 32 12.72 -4.42 13.80
CA LEU A 32 12.00 -5.05 12.68
C LEU A 32 12.14 -6.58 12.74
N PRO A 33 11.38 -7.27 13.58
CA PRO A 33 11.42 -8.74 13.63
C PRO A 33 11.15 -9.34 12.25
N GLY A 34 11.97 -10.32 11.83
CA GLY A 34 11.87 -10.94 10.50
C GLY A 34 12.56 -10.19 9.36
N SER A 35 13.19 -9.04 9.62
CA SER A 35 14.07 -8.41 8.63
C SER A 35 15.34 -9.23 8.39
N THR A 36 16.00 -9.02 7.25
CA THR A 36 17.30 -9.62 6.94
C THR A 36 18.38 -8.54 6.99
N LEU A 37 19.41 -8.74 7.82
CA LEU A 37 20.54 -7.81 7.91
C LEU A 37 21.69 -8.26 7.02
N TYR A 38 22.06 -7.42 6.05
CA TYR A 38 23.19 -7.62 5.16
C TYR A 38 24.35 -6.70 5.54
N ALA A 39 25.52 -7.27 5.85
CA ALA A 39 26.72 -6.55 6.25
C ALA A 39 27.92 -6.92 5.38
N ALA A 40 28.84 -5.96 5.15
CA ALA A 40 30.06 -6.23 4.40
C ALA A 40 30.94 -7.28 5.11
N ALA A 41 31.47 -8.25 4.35
CA ALA A 41 32.17 -9.43 4.88
C ALA A 41 33.40 -9.10 5.76
N LYS A 42 34.02 -7.93 5.59
CA LYS A 42 35.11 -7.47 6.45
C LYS A 42 34.73 -7.30 7.92
N TYR A 43 33.43 -7.35 8.24
CA TYR A 43 32.88 -7.29 9.60
C TYR A 43 32.33 -8.63 10.07
N ARG A 44 32.66 -9.72 9.40
CA ARG A 44 32.22 -11.08 9.74
C ARG A 44 32.59 -11.44 11.17
N GLY A 45 31.61 -12.00 11.89
CA GLY A 45 31.77 -12.39 13.30
C GLY A 45 31.42 -11.29 14.31
N LEU A 46 31.10 -10.07 13.88
CA LEU A 46 30.66 -9.03 14.81
C LEU A 46 29.16 -9.13 15.16
N LEU A 47 28.36 -9.74 14.27
CA LEU A 47 26.94 -10.01 14.51
C LEU A 47 26.62 -11.44 14.07
N GLU A 48 25.93 -12.20 14.91
CA GLU A 48 25.58 -13.61 14.62
C GLU A 48 24.48 -13.73 13.55
N GLU A 49 23.50 -12.81 13.55
CA GLU A 49 22.32 -12.86 12.69
C GLU A 49 22.49 -12.15 11.32
N ALA A 50 23.69 -11.64 11.03
CA ALA A 50 23.94 -10.94 9.78
C ALA A 50 24.35 -11.89 8.62
N VAL A 51 23.77 -11.65 7.45
CA VAL A 51 24.22 -12.23 6.18
C VAL A 51 25.38 -11.39 5.65
N TYR A 52 26.58 -11.99 5.57
CA TYR A 52 27.77 -11.29 5.16
C TYR A 52 28.04 -11.46 3.67
N PHE A 53 28.29 -10.35 2.95
CA PHE A 53 28.52 -10.32 1.51
C PHE A 53 29.90 -9.71 1.16
N GLU A 54 30.47 -10.15 0.05
CA GLU A 54 31.79 -9.71 -0.46
C GLU A 54 31.65 -8.89 -1.74
N GLU A 55 30.62 -9.18 -2.53
CA GLU A 55 30.35 -8.51 -3.79
C GLU A 55 29.99 -7.03 -3.61
N PRO A 56 30.13 -6.21 -4.66
CA PRO A 56 29.63 -4.84 -4.65
C PRO A 56 28.13 -4.78 -4.32
N ILE A 57 27.71 -3.76 -3.56
CA ILE A 57 26.29 -3.59 -3.13
C ILE A 57 25.32 -3.65 -4.31
N LYS A 58 25.73 -3.18 -5.50
CA LYS A 58 24.92 -3.23 -6.72
C LYS A 58 24.61 -4.67 -7.16
N GLU A 59 25.58 -5.57 -7.04
CA GLU A 59 25.43 -6.99 -7.39
C GLU A 59 24.58 -7.73 -6.35
N LEU A 60 24.77 -7.44 -5.08
CA LEU A 60 23.93 -7.94 -4.01
C LEU A 60 22.46 -7.55 -4.23
N LEU A 61 22.20 -6.30 -4.62
CA LEU A 61 20.85 -5.81 -4.85
C LEU A 61 20.15 -6.52 -6.02
N LEU A 62 20.85 -6.94 -7.07
CA LEU A 62 20.25 -7.75 -8.13
C LEU A 62 19.64 -9.05 -7.60
N LYS A 63 20.20 -9.62 -6.53
CA LYS A 63 19.73 -10.85 -5.91
C LYS A 63 18.64 -10.60 -4.86
N THR A 64 18.76 -9.51 -4.10
CA THR A 64 17.92 -9.26 -2.92
C THR A 64 16.72 -8.37 -3.20
N TRP A 65 16.74 -7.56 -4.27
CA TRP A 65 15.65 -6.64 -4.64
C TRP A 65 14.29 -7.32 -4.82
N PRO A 66 14.18 -8.46 -5.54
CA PRO A 66 12.90 -9.12 -5.72
C PRO A 66 12.42 -9.91 -4.49
N LEU A 67 13.27 -10.08 -3.47
CA LEU A 67 12.95 -10.89 -2.29
C LEU A 67 12.29 -10.09 -1.17
N HIS A 68 12.41 -8.75 -1.22
CA HIS A 68 11.98 -7.88 -0.14
C HIS A 68 11.06 -6.77 -0.64
N ASP A 69 10.11 -6.38 0.21
CA ASP A 69 9.16 -5.29 -0.06
C ASP A 69 9.70 -3.95 0.44
N GLY A 70 10.75 -3.98 1.27
CA GLY A 70 11.41 -2.81 1.81
C GLY A 70 12.91 -2.97 1.94
N HIS A 71 13.65 -1.92 1.62
CA HIS A 71 15.10 -1.86 1.66
C HIS A 71 15.56 -0.66 2.50
N VAL A 72 16.21 -0.90 3.62
CA VAL A 72 16.77 0.12 4.50
C VAL A 72 18.29 0.15 4.37
N PHE A 73 18.82 1.28 3.96
CA PHE A 73 20.25 1.45 3.72
C PHE A 73 20.88 2.36 4.77
N VAL A 74 21.76 1.82 5.61
CA VAL A 74 22.53 2.59 6.58
C VAL A 74 23.85 3.00 5.93
N MET A 75 23.78 4.01 5.04
CA MET A 75 24.89 4.55 4.27
C MET A 75 24.53 5.86 3.57
N ALA A 76 25.50 6.49 2.90
CA ALA A 76 25.26 7.73 2.18
C ALA A 76 24.24 7.55 1.02
N SER A 77 23.27 8.48 0.91
CA SER A 77 22.21 8.46 -0.10
C SER A 77 22.72 8.37 -1.54
N GLY A 78 23.86 9.01 -1.85
CA GLY A 78 24.48 8.94 -3.17
C GLY A 78 24.99 7.55 -3.56
N ILE A 79 25.40 6.72 -2.59
CA ILE A 79 25.75 5.30 -2.83
C ILE A 79 24.48 4.53 -3.18
N VAL A 80 23.43 4.72 -2.38
CA VAL A 80 22.13 4.04 -2.57
C VAL A 80 21.56 4.37 -3.93
N LEU A 81 21.46 5.66 -4.26
CA LEU A 81 20.88 6.11 -5.53
C LEU A 81 21.57 5.47 -6.74
N ARG A 82 22.92 5.45 -6.77
CA ARG A 82 23.67 4.81 -7.86
C ARG A 82 23.47 3.30 -7.92
N ALA A 83 23.27 2.65 -6.77
CA ALA A 83 23.09 1.21 -6.70
C ALA A 83 21.70 0.78 -7.17
N ILE A 84 20.64 1.54 -6.79
CA ILE A 84 19.26 1.18 -7.12
C ILE A 84 18.79 1.73 -8.47
N ALA A 85 19.44 2.76 -9.04
CA ALA A 85 19.00 3.40 -10.28
C ALA A 85 18.64 2.43 -11.41
N PRO A 86 19.42 1.35 -11.69
CA PRO A 86 19.07 0.39 -12.74
C PRO A 86 17.93 -0.56 -12.37
N LEU A 87 17.47 -0.57 -11.12
CA LEU A 87 16.41 -1.45 -10.59
C LEU A 87 15.05 -0.75 -10.51
N ILE A 88 15.03 0.58 -10.65
CA ILE A 88 13.81 1.37 -10.55
C ILE A 88 12.96 1.16 -11.80
N LEU A 89 11.74 0.68 -11.61
CA LEU A 89 10.77 0.41 -12.67
C LEU A 89 9.62 1.42 -12.68
N GLY A 90 9.16 1.82 -11.51
CA GLY A 90 8.08 2.79 -11.41
C GLY A 90 7.35 2.80 -10.08
N LYS A 91 6.66 3.90 -9.85
CA LYS A 91 6.01 4.28 -8.59
C LYS A 91 5.07 3.21 -7.99
N ARG A 92 4.53 2.28 -8.81
CA ARG A 92 3.55 1.28 -8.37
C ARG A 92 4.14 -0.09 -8.04
N VAL A 93 5.35 -0.35 -8.50
CA VAL A 93 5.99 -1.66 -8.40
C VAL A 93 7.27 -1.65 -7.59
N ASP A 94 7.89 -0.47 -7.45
CA ASP A 94 9.13 -0.35 -6.69
C ASP A 94 8.89 -0.62 -5.20
N PRO A 95 9.79 -1.34 -4.52
CA PRO A 95 9.72 -1.55 -3.08
C PRO A 95 9.98 -0.25 -2.31
N ALA A 96 9.63 -0.24 -1.03
CA ALA A 96 10.00 0.85 -0.13
C ALA A 96 11.52 0.98 -0.03
N VAL A 97 12.05 2.17 -0.25
CA VAL A 97 13.48 2.46 -0.05
C VAL A 97 13.67 3.56 0.97
N LEU A 98 14.42 3.25 2.01
CA LEU A 98 14.75 4.15 3.11
C LEU A 98 16.28 4.27 3.24
N VAL A 99 16.77 5.49 3.38
CA VAL A 99 18.16 5.77 3.74
C VAL A 99 18.23 6.28 5.18
N VAL A 100 19.22 5.78 5.91
CA VAL A 100 19.50 6.16 7.29
C VAL A 100 20.96 6.60 7.38
N ASP A 101 21.23 7.71 8.06
CA ASP A 101 22.58 8.17 8.29
C ASP A 101 23.34 7.27 9.31
N LEU A 102 24.65 7.33 9.31
CA LEU A 102 25.50 6.48 10.16
C LEU A 102 25.36 6.72 11.67
N LYS A 103 24.60 7.74 12.08
CA LYS A 103 24.27 8.00 13.48
C LYS A 103 22.85 7.56 13.86
N GLY A 104 22.04 7.14 12.86
CA GLY A 104 20.66 6.77 13.08
C GLY A 104 19.75 7.95 13.47
N ARG A 105 20.11 9.18 13.03
CA ARG A 105 19.34 10.39 13.32
C ARG A 105 18.24 10.65 12.33
N TYR A 106 18.53 10.45 11.03
CA TYR A 106 17.65 10.81 9.93
C TYR A 106 17.22 9.58 9.16
N PHE A 107 15.92 9.43 9.02
CA PHE A 107 15.26 8.35 8.27
C PHE A 107 14.59 8.97 7.05
N VAL A 108 15.20 8.79 5.88
CA VAL A 108 14.84 9.49 4.64
C VAL A 108 14.24 8.51 3.62
N PRO A 109 12.92 8.51 3.39
CA PRO A 109 12.32 7.75 2.30
C PRO A 109 12.81 8.26 0.94
N LEU A 110 13.33 7.35 0.10
CA LEU A 110 13.76 7.68 -1.27
C LEU A 110 12.75 7.24 -2.32
N LEU A 111 12.14 6.05 -2.16
CA LEU A 111 11.17 5.51 -3.11
C LEU A 111 9.96 4.94 -2.38
N ALA A 112 8.83 4.90 -3.11
CA ALA A 112 7.58 4.27 -2.70
C ALA A 112 7.09 4.74 -1.31
N GLY A 113 7.14 6.05 -1.06
CA GLY A 113 6.77 6.68 0.21
C GLY A 113 5.38 6.27 0.70
N HIS A 114 4.38 6.30 -0.18
CA HIS A 114 2.98 5.97 0.11
C HIS A 114 2.69 4.46 -0.07
N LEU A 115 2.43 4.02 -1.31
CA LEU A 115 1.98 2.65 -1.60
C LEU A 115 2.97 1.58 -1.16
N GLY A 116 4.26 1.81 -1.31
CA GLY A 116 5.30 0.89 -0.84
C GLY A 116 5.53 0.94 0.67
N GLY A 117 5.07 2.01 1.36
CA GLY A 117 5.15 2.10 2.82
C GLY A 117 6.46 2.64 3.37
N ALA A 118 7.30 3.35 2.56
CA ALA A 118 8.57 3.90 3.06
C ALA A 118 8.36 5.03 4.09
N ASN A 119 7.30 5.87 3.94
CA ASN A 119 7.01 6.92 4.92
C ASN A 119 6.56 6.35 6.28
N PRO A 120 5.59 5.42 6.36
CA PRO A 120 5.27 4.73 7.61
C PRO A 120 6.45 3.99 8.24
N LEU A 121 7.30 3.36 7.42
CA LEU A 121 8.52 2.70 7.90
C LEU A 121 9.50 3.71 8.52
N ALA A 122 9.71 4.85 7.86
CA ALA A 122 10.57 5.92 8.37
C ALA A 122 10.08 6.47 9.70
N ARG A 123 8.78 6.75 9.84
CA ARG A 123 8.17 7.21 11.10
C ARG A 123 8.37 6.19 12.22
N HIS A 124 8.06 4.93 11.95
CA HIS A 124 8.21 3.85 12.94
C HIS A 124 9.65 3.70 13.44
N LEU A 125 10.62 3.67 12.52
CA LEU A 125 12.02 3.53 12.90
C LEU A 125 12.55 4.78 13.60
N ALA A 126 12.16 5.97 13.15
CA ALA A 126 12.54 7.22 13.80
C ALA A 126 12.00 7.28 15.24
N GLU A 127 10.74 6.95 15.46
CA GLU A 127 10.13 6.89 16.79
C GLU A 127 10.83 5.87 17.70
N ALA A 128 11.02 4.64 17.22
CA ALA A 128 11.62 3.55 17.99
C ALA A 128 13.10 3.79 18.34
N LEU A 129 13.83 4.51 17.49
CA LEU A 129 15.27 4.71 17.64
C LEU A 129 15.65 6.12 18.14
N GLY A 130 14.66 6.99 18.35
CA GLY A 130 14.87 8.36 18.81
C GLY A 130 15.48 9.27 17.74
N GLY A 131 15.10 9.07 16.48
CA GLY A 131 15.54 9.87 15.33
C GLY A 131 14.42 10.72 14.75
N GLU A 132 14.64 11.20 13.51
CA GLU A 132 13.72 12.07 12.77
C GLU A 132 13.39 11.46 11.40
N ALA A 133 12.11 11.34 11.07
CA ALA A 133 11.65 10.95 9.74
C ALA A 133 11.58 12.18 8.84
N VAL A 134 12.44 12.24 7.82
CA VAL A 134 12.50 13.36 6.86
C VAL A 134 11.59 13.07 5.68
N LEU A 135 10.32 13.43 5.80
CA LEU A 135 9.32 13.18 4.77
C LEU A 135 9.23 14.36 3.80
N THR A 136 9.36 14.05 2.51
CA THR A 136 9.40 15.06 1.42
C THR A 136 8.21 14.95 0.47
N THR A 137 7.29 14.00 0.68
CA THR A 137 6.09 13.87 -0.16
C THR A 137 5.12 15.02 0.09
N GLY A 138 4.54 15.57 -1.00
CA GLY A 138 3.68 16.74 -0.91
C GLY A 138 2.51 16.58 0.04
N THR A 139 1.82 15.43 0.00
CA THR A 139 0.69 15.13 0.90
C THR A 139 1.09 15.07 2.38
N ASP A 140 2.27 14.51 2.70
CA ASP A 140 2.77 14.50 4.08
C ASP A 140 3.22 15.90 4.53
N SER A 141 3.92 16.63 3.66
CA SER A 141 4.44 17.98 3.97
C SER A 141 3.31 19.00 4.15
N LEU A 142 2.21 18.85 3.42
CA LEU A 142 1.07 19.79 3.44
C LEU A 142 -0.11 19.25 4.26
N ASN A 143 0.05 18.14 4.96
CA ASN A 143 -1.02 17.48 5.72
C ASN A 143 -2.28 17.28 4.86
N ALA A 144 -2.12 16.79 3.64
CA ALA A 144 -3.21 16.47 2.73
C ALA A 144 -3.50 14.95 2.76
N PRO A 145 -4.76 14.51 2.58
CA PRO A 145 -5.06 13.09 2.50
C PRO A 145 -4.46 12.48 1.25
N ALA A 146 -3.98 11.24 1.34
CA ALA A 146 -3.44 10.48 0.23
C ALA A 146 -4.47 9.42 -0.23
N PRO A 147 -5.16 9.61 -1.38
CA PRO A 147 -6.21 8.70 -1.82
C PRO A 147 -5.74 7.26 -2.04
N ASP A 148 -4.50 7.08 -2.48
CA ASP A 148 -3.86 5.78 -2.66
C ASP A 148 -3.65 5.04 -1.33
N LEU A 149 -3.23 5.73 -0.29
CA LEU A 149 -3.11 5.16 1.06
C LEU A 149 -4.48 4.80 1.62
N LEU A 150 -5.48 5.66 1.43
CA LEU A 150 -6.84 5.37 1.87
C LEU A 150 -7.40 4.13 1.16
N ALA A 151 -7.21 4.01 -0.16
CA ALA A 151 -7.62 2.84 -0.91
C ALA A 151 -6.93 1.56 -0.39
N LYS A 152 -5.62 1.59 -0.20
CA LYS A 152 -4.85 0.47 0.36
C LYS A 152 -5.35 0.09 1.76
N ALA A 153 -5.55 1.08 2.60
CA ALA A 153 -6.01 0.91 3.97
C ALA A 153 -7.39 0.28 4.08
N LEU A 154 -8.27 0.57 3.14
CA LEU A 154 -9.61 -0.02 3.04
C LEU A 154 -9.61 -1.36 2.29
N GLY A 155 -8.45 -1.86 1.86
CA GLY A 155 -8.36 -3.03 0.99
C GLY A 155 -9.09 -2.84 -0.33
N ALA A 156 -9.30 -1.58 -0.73
CA ALA A 156 -10.06 -1.26 -1.93
C ALA A 156 -9.24 -1.54 -3.19
N ARG A 157 -9.89 -2.13 -4.20
CA ARG A 157 -9.32 -2.29 -5.53
C ARG A 157 -9.61 -1.05 -6.37
N VAL A 158 -8.61 -0.59 -7.10
CA VAL A 158 -8.72 0.56 -8.00
C VAL A 158 -8.45 0.09 -9.42
N PRO A 159 -9.50 -0.04 -10.26
CA PRO A 159 -9.35 -0.53 -11.63
C PRO A 159 -8.53 0.40 -12.52
N ASP A 160 -8.68 1.71 -12.31
CA ASP A 160 -7.94 2.73 -13.05
C ASP A 160 -7.30 3.75 -12.10
N TRP A 161 -5.97 3.79 -12.10
CA TRP A 161 -5.18 4.73 -11.32
C TRP A 161 -4.86 6.04 -12.07
N SER A 162 -5.25 6.17 -13.33
CA SER A 162 -4.89 7.35 -14.14
C SER A 162 -5.35 8.68 -13.51
N PRO A 163 -6.54 8.81 -12.87
CA PRO A 163 -6.97 10.05 -12.26
C PRO A 163 -6.21 10.42 -10.98
N LEU A 164 -5.49 9.47 -10.35
CA LEU A 164 -4.80 9.70 -9.07
C LEU A 164 -3.86 10.89 -9.11
N LYS A 165 -3.12 11.07 -10.21
CA LYS A 165 -2.15 12.16 -10.34
C LYS A 165 -2.82 13.53 -10.25
N GLU A 166 -3.92 13.70 -10.98
CA GLU A 166 -4.67 14.97 -11.03
C GLU A 166 -5.36 15.25 -9.70
N VAL A 167 -6.06 14.25 -9.14
CA VAL A 167 -6.73 14.38 -7.84
C VAL A 167 -5.73 14.68 -6.72
N SER A 168 -4.57 14.02 -6.73
CA SER A 168 -3.52 14.30 -5.74
C SER A 168 -2.93 15.70 -5.89
N ALA A 169 -2.77 16.20 -7.13
CA ALA A 169 -2.31 17.56 -7.37
C ALA A 169 -3.31 18.59 -6.81
N LEU A 170 -4.61 18.41 -7.07
CA LEU A 170 -5.67 19.26 -6.51
C LEU A 170 -5.60 19.30 -4.96
N LEU A 171 -5.43 18.16 -4.32
CA LEU A 171 -5.31 18.10 -2.86
C LEU A 171 -4.07 18.83 -2.33
N VAL A 172 -2.93 18.68 -3.02
CA VAL A 172 -1.67 19.35 -2.67
C VAL A 172 -1.78 20.88 -2.89
N ASP A 173 -2.49 21.31 -3.94
CA ASP A 173 -2.72 22.72 -4.25
C ASP A 173 -3.82 23.35 -3.35
N GLY A 174 -4.38 22.57 -2.40
CA GLY A 174 -5.43 23.07 -1.50
C GLY A 174 -6.79 23.27 -2.19
N ARG A 175 -6.97 22.75 -3.39
CA ARG A 175 -8.20 22.89 -4.18
C ARG A 175 -9.29 21.89 -3.69
N PRO A 176 -10.58 22.22 -3.79
CA PRO A 176 -11.64 21.40 -3.25
C PRO A 176 -11.78 20.07 -3.98
N VAL A 177 -11.63 18.97 -3.25
CA VAL A 177 -11.84 17.61 -3.73
C VAL A 177 -12.97 16.96 -2.94
N GLY A 178 -13.94 16.39 -3.67
CA GLY A 178 -15.07 15.65 -3.12
C GLY A 178 -14.64 14.22 -2.73
N PHE A 179 -15.02 13.80 -1.54
CA PHE A 179 -14.91 12.42 -1.09
C PHE A 179 -16.29 11.87 -0.83
N TRP A 180 -16.64 10.79 -1.47
CA TRP A 180 -17.94 10.15 -1.32
C TRP A 180 -17.83 8.64 -1.14
N SER A 181 -18.74 8.08 -0.33
CA SER A 181 -18.84 6.64 -0.18
C SER A 181 -20.27 6.21 0.13
N ASP A 182 -20.67 5.04 -0.39
CA ASP A 182 -21.89 4.31 -0.04
C ASP A 182 -21.64 3.13 0.93
N CYS A 183 -20.38 2.88 1.31
CA CYS A 183 -20.02 1.71 2.11
C CYS A 183 -18.99 1.94 3.22
N VAL A 184 -18.41 3.15 3.32
CA VAL A 184 -17.38 3.51 4.31
C VAL A 184 -17.68 4.86 4.93
N ASP A 185 -17.45 5.02 6.23
CA ASP A 185 -17.50 6.32 6.88
C ASP A 185 -16.25 7.15 6.55
N LEU A 186 -16.46 8.26 5.85
CA LEU A 186 -15.41 9.21 5.46
C LEU A 186 -15.43 10.49 6.32
N SER A 187 -16.28 10.59 7.34
CA SER A 187 -16.40 11.77 8.19
C SER A 187 -15.08 12.26 8.80
N PRO A 188 -14.10 11.38 9.16
CA PRO A 188 -12.81 11.82 9.68
C PRO A 188 -11.97 12.61 8.68
N LEU A 189 -12.26 12.52 7.38
CA LEU A 189 -11.58 13.30 6.34
C LEU A 189 -12.01 14.77 6.32
N GLY A 190 -13.12 15.12 6.94
CA GLY A 190 -13.60 16.50 7.04
C GLY A 190 -12.66 17.46 7.79
N ARG A 191 -11.64 16.90 8.49
CA ARG A 191 -10.58 17.70 9.13
C ARG A 191 -9.62 18.40 8.15
N TYR A 192 -9.60 17.96 6.88
CA TYR A 192 -8.72 18.55 5.87
C TYR A 192 -9.48 19.67 5.12
N PRO A 193 -8.95 20.92 5.09
CA PRO A 193 -9.66 22.08 4.52
C PRO A 193 -10.06 21.94 3.06
N MET A 194 -9.26 21.19 2.27
CA MET A 194 -9.49 20.95 0.85
C MET A 194 -10.49 19.82 0.59
N VAL A 195 -10.86 19.05 1.61
CA VAL A 195 -11.79 17.91 1.46
C VAL A 195 -13.23 18.35 1.65
N ARG A 196 -14.10 17.88 0.78
CA ARG A 196 -15.56 17.95 0.91
C ARG A 196 -16.12 16.53 1.04
N VAL A 197 -16.51 16.13 2.24
CA VAL A 197 -17.20 14.86 2.46
C VAL A 197 -18.64 15.03 1.99
N LEU A 198 -19.03 14.30 0.97
CA LEU A 198 -20.30 14.45 0.27
C LEU A 198 -21.30 13.37 0.70
N LYS A 199 -22.59 13.70 0.73
CA LYS A 199 -23.68 12.74 0.95
C LYS A 199 -24.08 12.00 -0.32
N GLU A 200 -23.89 12.64 -1.46
CA GLU A 200 -24.19 12.13 -2.80
C GLU A 200 -23.01 12.41 -3.73
N PRO A 201 -22.76 11.63 -4.79
CA PRO A 201 -21.63 11.82 -5.69
C PRO A 201 -21.88 12.98 -6.68
N ARG A 202 -22.04 14.18 -6.15
CA ARG A 202 -22.22 15.42 -6.92
C ARG A 202 -20.89 16.15 -7.08
N THR A 203 -20.76 16.90 -8.16
CA THR A 203 -19.50 17.60 -8.50
C THR A 203 -19.58 19.11 -8.29
N GLU A 204 -20.72 19.64 -7.82
CA GLU A 204 -20.86 21.07 -7.56
C GLU A 204 -19.91 21.50 -6.42
N GLY A 205 -19.06 22.49 -6.73
CA GLY A 205 -18.11 23.08 -5.77
C GLY A 205 -16.89 22.22 -5.47
N VAL A 206 -16.61 21.21 -6.30
CA VAL A 206 -15.39 20.39 -6.26
C VAL A 206 -14.76 20.31 -7.64
N GLU A 207 -13.45 20.13 -7.67
CA GLU A 207 -12.66 20.07 -8.89
C GLU A 207 -12.09 18.69 -9.19
N GLY A 208 -12.26 17.76 -8.27
CA GLY A 208 -11.93 16.34 -8.39
C GLY A 208 -12.72 15.52 -7.42
N MET A 209 -12.76 14.20 -7.63
CA MET A 209 -13.51 13.28 -6.79
C MET A 209 -12.68 12.04 -6.41
N VAL A 210 -12.89 11.55 -5.20
CA VAL A 210 -12.47 10.23 -4.73
C VAL A 210 -13.71 9.49 -4.24
N LEU A 211 -14.00 8.34 -4.86
CA LEU A 211 -15.20 7.57 -4.55
C LEU A 211 -14.81 6.18 -4.03
N PHE A 212 -15.18 5.90 -2.80
CA PHE A 212 -15.10 4.55 -2.21
C PHE A 212 -16.48 3.93 -2.30
N THR A 213 -16.70 3.06 -3.29
CA THR A 213 -18.06 2.62 -3.63
C THR A 213 -18.11 1.16 -4.06
N VAL A 214 -19.23 0.52 -3.75
CA VAL A 214 -19.53 -0.82 -4.26
C VAL A 214 -20.13 -0.79 -5.68
N ARG A 215 -20.38 0.40 -6.22
CA ARG A 215 -20.95 0.56 -7.56
C ARG A 215 -19.87 0.67 -8.61
N LYS A 216 -20.19 0.29 -9.83
CA LYS A 216 -19.33 0.51 -10.99
C LYS A 216 -19.00 1.99 -11.19
N ALA A 217 -17.86 2.25 -11.79
CA ALA A 217 -17.51 3.60 -12.21
C ALA A 217 -18.55 4.15 -13.20
N PHE A 218 -18.87 5.42 -13.04
CA PHE A 218 -19.78 6.17 -13.90
C PHE A 218 -19.12 7.50 -14.31
N PRO A 219 -19.54 8.08 -15.47
CA PRO A 219 -18.94 9.33 -15.94
C PRO A 219 -19.18 10.50 -14.97
N LEU A 220 -18.12 11.27 -14.72
CA LEU A 220 -18.17 12.52 -13.95
C LEU A 220 -17.45 13.62 -14.75
N PRO A 221 -17.89 14.89 -14.66
CA PRO A 221 -17.30 16.00 -15.41
C PRO A 221 -15.98 16.53 -14.81
N VAL A 222 -15.45 15.86 -13.78
CA VAL A 222 -14.18 16.17 -13.10
C VAL A 222 -13.32 14.91 -13.00
N PRO A 223 -12.01 15.03 -12.83
CA PRO A 223 -11.14 13.88 -12.55
C PRO A 223 -11.66 13.09 -11.34
N ALA A 224 -11.90 11.78 -11.51
CA ALA A 224 -12.53 10.95 -10.49
C ALA A 224 -11.80 9.62 -10.30
N LEU A 225 -11.32 9.37 -9.08
CA LEU A 225 -10.71 8.11 -8.67
C LEU A 225 -11.78 7.21 -8.04
N PHE A 226 -12.09 6.09 -8.68
CA PHE A 226 -12.97 5.06 -8.14
C PHE A 226 -12.14 3.97 -7.44
N ALA A 227 -12.48 3.70 -6.20
CA ALA A 227 -11.91 2.64 -5.38
C ALA A 227 -13.03 1.77 -4.82
N HIS A 228 -12.88 0.46 -4.92
CA HIS A 228 -13.91 -0.53 -4.58
C HIS A 228 -13.48 -1.31 -3.34
N PRO A 229 -13.91 -0.88 -2.11
CA PRO A 229 -13.70 -1.65 -0.89
C PRO A 229 -14.41 -3.03 -0.98
N PRO A 230 -13.85 -4.09 -0.38
CA PRO A 230 -14.47 -5.42 -0.33
C PRO A 230 -15.65 -5.42 0.67
N ALA A 231 -16.77 -4.82 0.28
CA ALA A 231 -17.92 -4.60 1.15
C ALA A 231 -19.17 -5.41 0.75
N LEU A 232 -19.20 -6.03 -0.43
CA LEU A 232 -20.34 -6.82 -0.87
C LEU A 232 -20.29 -8.25 -0.35
N VAL A 233 -21.41 -8.70 0.20
CA VAL A 233 -21.69 -10.10 0.51
C VAL A 233 -22.85 -10.55 -0.34
N LEU A 234 -22.66 -11.61 -1.14
CA LEU A 234 -23.68 -12.13 -2.01
C LEU A 234 -24.13 -13.51 -1.53
N GLY A 235 -25.42 -13.67 -1.25
CA GLY A 235 -26.05 -14.95 -0.95
C GLY A 235 -26.37 -15.73 -2.23
N ILE A 236 -26.00 -17.02 -2.27
CA ILE A 236 -26.26 -17.89 -3.43
C ILE A 236 -27.14 -19.06 -3.01
N GLY A 237 -28.25 -19.25 -3.73
CA GLY A 237 -29.06 -20.45 -3.71
C GLY A 237 -28.96 -21.17 -5.07
N CYS A 238 -28.51 -22.43 -5.07
CA CYS A 238 -28.48 -23.27 -6.28
C CYS A 238 -28.88 -24.69 -5.96
N ASN A 239 -29.21 -25.50 -6.97
CA ASN A 239 -29.47 -26.94 -6.81
C ASN A 239 -28.16 -27.69 -6.53
N ARG A 240 -28.27 -28.87 -5.93
CA ARG A 240 -27.11 -29.78 -5.77
C ARG A 240 -26.61 -30.18 -7.16
N GLY A 241 -25.28 -30.08 -7.37
CA GLY A 241 -24.66 -30.41 -8.65
C GLY A 241 -24.70 -29.30 -9.70
N THR A 242 -25.15 -28.09 -9.39
CA THR A 242 -25.03 -26.94 -10.30
C THR A 242 -23.57 -26.68 -10.64
N PRO A 243 -23.16 -26.65 -11.93
CA PRO A 243 -21.78 -26.43 -12.33
C PRO A 243 -21.23 -25.07 -11.83
N LEU A 244 -19.97 -25.05 -11.40
CA LEU A 244 -19.33 -23.82 -10.91
C LEU A 244 -19.36 -22.68 -11.94
N GLU A 245 -19.17 -22.99 -13.22
CA GLU A 245 -19.20 -21.99 -14.31
C GLU A 245 -20.59 -21.37 -14.49
N GLU A 246 -21.65 -22.13 -14.24
CA GLU A 246 -23.01 -21.60 -14.26
C GLU A 246 -23.22 -20.63 -13.09
N ILE A 247 -22.84 -21.03 -11.87
CA ILE A 247 -22.89 -20.14 -10.69
C ILE A 247 -22.10 -18.86 -10.93
N ARG A 248 -20.88 -18.98 -11.45
CA ARG A 248 -20.00 -17.85 -11.75
C ARG A 248 -20.63 -16.89 -12.75
N ARG A 249 -21.21 -17.41 -13.83
CA ARG A 249 -21.88 -16.62 -14.85
C ARG A 249 -23.05 -15.85 -14.26
N GLU A 250 -23.92 -16.51 -13.49
CA GLU A 250 -25.09 -15.87 -12.88
C GLU A 250 -24.70 -14.81 -11.83
N VAL A 251 -23.68 -15.08 -11.02
CA VAL A 251 -23.11 -14.09 -10.07
C VAL A 251 -22.64 -12.84 -10.80
N PHE A 252 -21.89 -13.01 -11.89
CA PHE A 252 -21.39 -11.86 -12.63
C PHE A 252 -22.49 -11.13 -13.39
N ALA A 253 -23.47 -11.83 -13.92
CA ALA A 253 -24.64 -11.22 -14.56
C ALA A 253 -25.43 -10.38 -13.54
N PHE A 254 -25.68 -10.92 -12.35
CA PHE A 254 -26.37 -10.21 -11.27
C PHE A 254 -25.64 -8.94 -10.84
N LEU A 255 -24.31 -8.99 -10.65
CA LEU A 255 -23.52 -7.81 -10.30
C LEU A 255 -23.55 -6.77 -11.43
N GLU A 256 -23.48 -7.23 -12.69
CA GLU A 256 -23.55 -6.37 -13.88
C GLU A 256 -24.87 -5.62 -13.97
N GLU A 257 -26.00 -6.35 -13.89
CA GLU A 257 -27.35 -5.81 -13.94
C GLU A 257 -27.66 -4.87 -12.77
N GLY A 258 -27.15 -5.19 -11.57
CA GLY A 258 -27.28 -4.37 -10.38
C GLY A 258 -26.38 -3.14 -10.36
N GLY A 259 -25.48 -2.98 -11.33
CA GLY A 259 -24.52 -1.88 -11.40
C GLY A 259 -23.46 -1.94 -10.27
N PHE A 260 -23.17 -3.16 -9.78
CA PHE A 260 -22.16 -3.36 -8.73
C PHE A 260 -20.77 -3.67 -9.33
N ALA A 261 -19.73 -3.16 -8.68
CA ALA A 261 -18.35 -3.46 -9.00
C ALA A 261 -17.99 -4.86 -8.50
N ARG A 262 -17.46 -5.70 -9.38
CA ARG A 262 -17.00 -7.06 -9.02
C ARG A 262 -15.89 -7.02 -7.97
N GLU A 263 -15.07 -5.99 -8.03
CA GLU A 263 -13.96 -5.71 -7.14
C GLU A 263 -14.39 -5.52 -5.68
N SER A 264 -15.65 -5.16 -5.45
CA SER A 264 -16.22 -5.00 -4.11
C SER A 264 -16.76 -6.30 -3.52
N LEU A 265 -16.80 -7.39 -4.27
CA LEU A 265 -17.27 -8.67 -3.77
C LEU A 265 -16.27 -9.24 -2.76
N ARG A 266 -16.71 -9.38 -1.51
CA ARG A 266 -15.91 -9.89 -0.39
C ARG A 266 -16.16 -11.36 -0.13
N VAL A 267 -17.44 -11.77 -0.12
CA VAL A 267 -17.88 -13.10 0.31
C VAL A 267 -19.06 -13.56 -0.55
N LEU A 268 -19.01 -14.82 -0.95
CA LEU A 268 -20.18 -15.58 -1.40
C LEU A 268 -20.67 -16.44 -0.23
N ALA A 269 -21.90 -16.29 0.18
CA ALA A 269 -22.54 -17.04 1.25
C ALA A 269 -23.56 -18.04 0.69
N THR A 270 -23.59 -19.26 1.22
CA THR A 270 -24.59 -20.28 0.87
C THR A 270 -25.09 -21.00 2.13
N ALA A 271 -26.17 -21.78 2.01
CA ALA A 271 -26.70 -22.55 3.12
C ALA A 271 -25.72 -23.64 3.57
N GLU A 272 -25.62 -23.87 4.88
CA GLU A 272 -24.71 -24.85 5.50
C GLU A 272 -24.95 -26.31 5.01
N LEU A 273 -26.19 -26.65 4.61
CA LEU A 273 -26.56 -27.93 4.02
C LEU A 273 -25.76 -28.28 2.74
N LYS A 274 -25.01 -27.35 2.18
CA LYS A 274 -24.17 -27.55 0.98
C LYS A 274 -22.68 -27.69 1.29
N ARG A 275 -22.29 -27.72 2.55
CA ARG A 275 -20.90 -27.80 2.98
C ARG A 275 -20.15 -29.00 2.42
N ASP A 276 -20.86 -30.13 2.25
CA ASP A 276 -20.30 -31.41 1.80
C ASP A 276 -20.55 -31.66 0.31
N ASP A 277 -21.04 -30.70 -0.45
CA ASP A 277 -21.21 -30.82 -1.90
C ASP A 277 -19.83 -30.58 -2.58
N PRO A 278 -19.19 -31.62 -3.17
CA PRO A 278 -17.88 -31.51 -3.79
C PRO A 278 -17.83 -30.55 -4.98
N LEU A 279 -19.02 -30.18 -5.50
CA LEU A 279 -19.17 -29.19 -6.58
C LEU A 279 -19.52 -27.79 -6.05
N SER A 280 -19.67 -27.65 -4.74
CA SER A 280 -19.85 -26.39 -4.05
C SER A 280 -18.67 -26.11 -3.11
N PRO A 281 -17.45 -25.97 -3.61
CA PRO A 281 -16.42 -25.40 -2.77
C PRO A 281 -16.90 -23.99 -2.44
N VAL A 282 -17.08 -23.70 -1.16
CA VAL A 282 -17.07 -22.33 -0.64
C VAL A 282 -15.63 -21.84 -0.81
N THR A 283 -15.20 -21.79 -2.04
CA THR A 283 -13.97 -21.12 -2.43
C THR A 283 -14.35 -19.66 -2.46
N VAL A 284 -13.83 -18.92 -1.49
CA VAL A 284 -13.80 -17.47 -1.56
C VAL A 284 -13.18 -17.13 -2.92
N LEU A 285 -14.02 -16.91 -3.93
CA LEU A 285 -13.60 -16.33 -5.19
C LEU A 285 -13.33 -14.85 -4.90
N VAL A 286 -12.19 -14.59 -4.28
CA VAL A 286 -11.61 -13.25 -4.30
C VAL A 286 -10.99 -13.10 -5.68
N PRO A 287 -11.44 -12.14 -6.50
CA PRO A 287 -10.81 -11.87 -7.78
C PRO A 287 -9.39 -11.37 -7.61
#